data_f067df1c9fc424b47a9411595a2cb0ae
#
_entry.id   f067df1c9fc424b47a9411595a2cb0ae
#
_cell.length_a   1.000
_cell.length_b   1.000
_cell.length_c   1.000
_cell.angle_alpha   90.00
_cell.angle_beta   90.00
_cell.angle_gamma   90.00
#
_symmetry.space_group_name_H-M   'P 1'
#
loop_
_entity.id
_entity.type
_entity.pdbx_description
1 polymer ?
#
loop_
_entity_poly.entity_id
_entity_poly.type
_entity_poly.pdbx_seq_one_letter_code
_entity_poly.pdbx_strand_id
1 'polypeptide(L)'
;ITMKKIIQLLIFSYSLVFPQNGIISGFISDSSSGEALIGANVIIQETGQGMATDINGYYIIQNINPGEYTLMVSYVGFRLSREKVTVSSSQSIKKNIEMVEDFVELTQIDVTAEKLQRRNNIQPSKINLSPRMMKAAPALAEPDLFRTIQALPGVLTTSEYSTGLV
;
A
#
# COMPACT_ATOMS: atom_id res chain seq x y z
N ILE A 1 -25.98 -28.82 57.42
CA ILE A 1 -25.34 -28.84 56.09
C ILE A 1 -23.87 -28.61 56.30
N THR A 2 -23.05 -29.64 56.13
CA THR A 2 -21.62 -29.61 56.47
C THR A 2 -20.89 -28.69 55.49
N MET A 3 -20.01 -27.84 56.00
CA MET A 3 -19.19 -26.86 55.23
C MET A 3 -18.54 -27.46 53.97
N LYS A 4 -18.19 -28.77 54.02
CA LYS A 4 -17.68 -29.54 52.86
C LYS A 4 -18.67 -29.61 51.67
N LYS A 5 -19.99 -29.71 51.93
CA LYS A 5 -20.99 -29.74 50.85
C LYS A 5 -21.16 -28.37 50.19
N ILE A 6 -21.03 -27.29 50.93
CA ILE A 6 -21.07 -25.90 50.41
C ILE A 6 -19.89 -25.65 49.54
N ILE A 7 -18.67 -26.05 49.93
CA ILE A 7 -17.45 -25.92 49.16
C ILE A 7 -17.54 -26.75 47.85
N GLN A 8 -18.07 -27.96 47.93
CA GLN A 8 -18.25 -28.84 46.76
C GLN A 8 -19.28 -28.29 45.75
N LEU A 9 -20.32 -27.62 46.26
CA LEU A 9 -21.35 -26.96 45.44
C LEU A 9 -20.77 -25.69 44.76
N LEU A 10 -19.93 -24.95 45.44
CA LEU A 10 -19.22 -23.77 44.93
C LEU A 10 -18.21 -24.14 43.82
N ILE A 11 -17.46 -25.22 43.97
CA ILE A 11 -16.53 -25.74 42.98
C ILE A 11 -17.27 -26.23 41.75
N PHE A 12 -18.41 -26.87 41.88
CA PHE A 12 -19.25 -27.33 40.80
C PHE A 12 -19.89 -26.17 39.99
N SER A 13 -20.21 -25.04 40.66
CA SER A 13 -20.74 -23.84 39.99
C SER A 13 -19.69 -23.12 39.11
N TYR A 14 -18.40 -23.27 39.42
CA TYR A 14 -17.31 -22.65 38.64
C TYR A 14 -17.03 -23.32 37.28
N SER A 15 -17.51 -24.56 37.06
CA SER A 15 -17.20 -25.37 35.89
C SER A 15 -18.09 -25.08 34.66
N LEU A 16 -19.05 -24.15 34.74
CA LEU A 16 -20.03 -23.92 33.67
C LEU A 16 -19.80 -22.68 32.82
N VAL A 17 -18.71 -21.96 33.04
CA VAL A 17 -18.37 -20.79 32.23
C VAL A 17 -17.38 -21.20 31.13
N PHE A 18 -17.86 -21.96 30.14
CA PHE A 18 -17.12 -22.12 28.89
C PHE A 18 -17.41 -20.89 28.00
N PRO A 19 -16.38 -20.16 27.53
CA PRO A 19 -16.58 -19.16 26.51
C PRO A 19 -17.08 -19.88 25.24
N GLN A 20 -18.32 -19.62 24.89
CA GLN A 20 -18.92 -20.20 23.68
C GLN A 20 -18.56 -19.30 22.51
N ASN A 21 -17.47 -19.65 21.84
CA ASN A 21 -16.96 -18.90 20.69
C ASN A 21 -17.85 -19.10 19.46
N GLY A 22 -17.99 -18.06 18.67
CA GLY A 22 -18.70 -18.09 17.41
C GLY A 22 -17.81 -18.50 16.24
N ILE A 23 -18.45 -18.74 15.11
CA ILE A 23 -17.83 -19.09 13.84
C ILE A 23 -18.40 -18.17 12.76
N ILE A 24 -17.54 -17.61 11.92
CA ILE A 24 -17.94 -16.90 10.71
C ILE A 24 -17.43 -17.71 9.52
N SER A 25 -18.33 -18.00 8.57
CA SER A 25 -17.99 -18.71 7.33
C SER A 25 -18.76 -18.15 6.15
N GLY A 26 -18.31 -18.41 4.94
CA GLY A 26 -19.01 -17.95 3.74
C GLY A 26 -18.20 -18.18 2.49
N PHE A 27 -18.68 -17.60 1.40
CA PHE A 27 -18.03 -17.65 0.09
C PHE A 27 -17.69 -16.24 -0.37
N ILE A 28 -16.57 -16.13 -1.05
CA ILE A 28 -16.13 -14.91 -1.71
C ILE A 28 -16.20 -15.15 -3.22
N SER A 29 -16.92 -14.29 -3.92
CA SER A 29 -17.10 -14.36 -5.37
C SER A 29 -16.93 -13.00 -6.03
N ASP A 30 -16.66 -13.01 -7.31
CA ASP A 30 -16.72 -11.83 -8.16
C ASP A 30 -18.17 -11.42 -8.41
N SER A 31 -18.48 -10.15 -8.22
CA SER A 31 -19.83 -9.61 -8.42
C SER A 31 -20.27 -9.59 -9.88
N SER A 32 -19.32 -9.60 -10.83
CA SER A 32 -19.59 -9.50 -12.27
C SER A 32 -19.81 -10.86 -12.92
N SER A 33 -18.96 -11.83 -12.59
CA SER A 33 -18.97 -13.18 -13.17
C SER A 33 -19.63 -14.23 -12.27
N GLY A 34 -19.72 -13.98 -10.96
CA GLY A 34 -20.12 -14.98 -9.96
C GLY A 34 -19.06 -16.04 -9.70
N GLU A 35 -17.84 -15.90 -10.27
CA GLU A 35 -16.76 -16.85 -10.09
C GLU A 35 -16.19 -16.79 -8.67
N ALA A 36 -15.83 -17.95 -8.12
CA ALA A 36 -15.23 -18.04 -6.79
C ALA A 36 -13.82 -17.47 -6.77
N LEU A 37 -13.55 -16.56 -5.83
CA LEU A 37 -12.22 -15.94 -5.68
C LEU A 37 -11.35 -16.81 -4.78
N ILE A 38 -10.41 -17.53 -5.40
CA ILE A 38 -9.47 -18.45 -4.76
C ILE A 38 -8.31 -17.67 -4.17
N GLY A 39 -8.01 -17.87 -2.88
CA GLY A 39 -6.89 -17.19 -2.22
C GLY A 39 -7.20 -15.75 -1.81
N ALA A 40 -8.46 -15.31 -1.84
CA ALA A 40 -8.87 -14.03 -1.28
C ALA A 40 -8.61 -14.02 0.23
N ASN A 41 -8.00 -12.95 0.72
CA ASN A 41 -7.63 -12.82 2.12
C ASN A 41 -8.80 -12.22 2.93
N VAL A 42 -9.31 -12.95 3.91
CA VAL A 42 -10.41 -12.54 4.80
C VAL A 42 -9.86 -12.37 6.20
N ILE A 43 -9.94 -11.15 6.75
CA ILE A 43 -9.39 -10.80 8.07
C ILE A 43 -10.45 -10.08 8.90
N ILE A 44 -10.50 -10.40 10.19
CA ILE A 44 -11.25 -9.62 11.19
C ILE A 44 -10.35 -8.46 11.63
N GLN A 45 -10.77 -7.24 11.35
CA GLN A 45 -9.96 -6.04 11.58
C GLN A 45 -9.56 -5.87 13.06
N GLU A 46 -10.46 -6.19 13.99
CA GLU A 46 -10.29 -5.96 15.43
C GLU A 46 -9.35 -6.97 16.09
N THR A 47 -9.33 -8.21 15.60
CA THR A 47 -8.53 -9.30 16.20
C THR A 47 -7.31 -9.68 15.37
N GLY A 48 -7.27 -9.30 14.10
CA GLY A 48 -6.26 -9.72 13.14
C GLY A 48 -6.36 -11.20 12.74
N GLN A 49 -7.36 -11.92 13.24
CA GLN A 49 -7.61 -13.31 12.82
C GLN A 49 -8.15 -13.35 11.41
N GLY A 50 -7.67 -14.29 10.61
CA GLY A 50 -8.13 -14.40 9.23
C GLY A 50 -7.59 -15.64 8.53
N MET A 51 -8.02 -15.81 7.29
CA MET A 51 -7.57 -16.87 6.41
C MET A 51 -7.76 -16.50 4.94
N ALA A 52 -7.09 -17.24 4.06
CA ALA A 52 -7.36 -17.18 2.63
C ALA A 52 -8.48 -18.15 2.26
N THR A 53 -9.27 -17.80 1.23
CA THR A 53 -10.30 -18.68 0.67
C THR A 53 -9.69 -19.90 -0.02
N ASP A 54 -10.44 -21.02 0.04
CA ASP A 54 -10.08 -22.27 -0.64
C ASP A 54 -10.39 -22.23 -2.15
N ILE A 55 -10.23 -23.39 -2.83
CA ILE A 55 -10.48 -23.55 -4.27
C ILE A 55 -11.93 -23.29 -4.69
N ASN A 56 -12.88 -23.28 -3.76
CA ASN A 56 -14.28 -22.96 -3.99
C ASN A 56 -14.62 -21.52 -3.55
N GLY A 57 -13.63 -20.72 -3.15
CA GLY A 57 -13.85 -19.39 -2.58
C GLY A 57 -14.40 -19.42 -1.15
N TYR A 58 -14.38 -20.58 -0.47
CA TYR A 58 -14.90 -20.74 0.88
C TYR A 58 -13.89 -20.31 1.94
N TYR A 59 -14.39 -19.66 3.00
CA TYR A 59 -13.60 -19.30 4.18
C TYR A 59 -14.35 -19.67 5.46
N ILE A 60 -13.59 -19.92 6.56
CA ILE A 60 -14.13 -20.19 7.89
C ILE A 60 -13.17 -19.67 8.96
N ILE A 61 -13.65 -18.74 9.79
CA ILE A 61 -12.91 -18.22 10.94
C ILE A 61 -13.58 -18.71 12.20
N GLN A 62 -12.83 -19.41 13.04
CA GLN A 62 -13.33 -20.08 14.25
C GLN A 62 -12.81 -19.37 15.50
N ASN A 63 -13.36 -19.71 16.65
CA ASN A 63 -12.94 -19.21 17.96
C ASN A 63 -13.06 -17.68 18.12
N ILE A 64 -14.16 -17.12 17.60
CA ILE A 64 -14.44 -15.68 17.70
C ILE A 64 -15.30 -15.44 18.95
N ASN A 65 -14.84 -14.54 19.81
CA ASN A 65 -15.61 -14.13 20.98
C ASN A 65 -16.89 -13.40 20.54
N PRO A 66 -17.96 -13.43 21.35
CA PRO A 66 -19.14 -12.61 21.07
C PRO A 66 -18.80 -11.13 21.01
N GLY A 67 -19.29 -10.43 19.98
CA GLY A 67 -18.98 -9.01 19.75
C GLY A 67 -19.34 -8.53 18.34
N GLU A 68 -19.10 -7.28 18.08
CA GLU A 68 -19.20 -6.68 16.75
C GLU A 68 -17.84 -6.62 16.10
N TYR A 69 -17.76 -7.04 14.85
CA TYR A 69 -16.53 -7.16 14.08
C TYR A 69 -16.67 -6.61 12.68
N THR A 70 -15.56 -6.18 12.11
CA THR A 70 -15.46 -5.78 10.71
C THR A 70 -14.64 -6.81 9.94
N LEU A 71 -15.29 -7.54 9.04
CA LEU A 71 -14.61 -8.40 8.08
C LEU A 71 -14.01 -7.55 6.97
N MET A 72 -12.73 -7.65 6.77
CA MET A 72 -12.00 -7.01 5.70
C MET A 72 -11.57 -8.08 4.69
N VAL A 73 -12.01 -7.92 3.43
CA VAL A 73 -11.68 -8.86 2.36
C VAL A 73 -10.86 -8.14 1.31
N SER A 74 -9.72 -8.74 0.97
CA SER A 74 -8.80 -8.22 -0.05
C SER A 74 -8.41 -9.30 -1.05
N TYR A 75 -8.38 -8.92 -2.32
CA TYR A 75 -7.91 -9.74 -3.42
C TYR A 75 -7.27 -8.89 -4.51
N VAL A 76 -6.27 -9.43 -5.21
CA VAL A 76 -5.54 -8.67 -6.24
C VAL A 76 -6.46 -8.34 -7.40
N GLY A 77 -6.53 -7.07 -7.79
CA GLY A 77 -7.42 -6.59 -8.86
C GLY A 77 -8.85 -6.29 -8.42
N PHE A 78 -9.15 -6.39 -7.11
CA PHE A 78 -10.47 -6.11 -6.56
C PHE A 78 -10.43 -5.02 -5.50
N ARG A 79 -11.54 -4.29 -5.38
CA ARG A 79 -11.72 -3.27 -4.34
C ARG A 79 -11.81 -3.92 -2.98
N LEU A 80 -11.11 -3.34 -2.00
CA LEU A 80 -11.18 -3.77 -0.61
C LEU A 80 -12.62 -3.67 -0.09
N SER A 81 -13.19 -4.81 0.32
CA SER A 81 -14.53 -4.88 0.94
C SER A 81 -14.42 -4.85 2.47
N ARG A 82 -15.36 -4.17 3.12
CA ARG A 82 -15.50 -4.12 4.58
C ARG A 82 -16.95 -4.37 4.96
N GLU A 83 -17.19 -5.44 5.73
CA GLU A 83 -18.52 -5.89 6.11
C GLU A 83 -18.63 -6.02 7.62
N LYS A 84 -19.64 -5.39 8.23
CA LYS A 84 -19.90 -5.52 9.67
C LYS A 84 -20.64 -6.81 9.95
N VAL A 85 -20.23 -7.52 11.01
CA VAL A 85 -20.80 -8.78 11.47
C VAL A 85 -20.90 -8.77 12.99
N THR A 86 -22.06 -9.13 13.53
CA THR A 86 -22.29 -9.28 14.97
C THR A 86 -22.28 -10.75 15.32
N VAL A 87 -21.34 -11.19 16.14
CA VAL A 87 -21.19 -12.59 16.59
C VAL A 87 -21.81 -12.74 17.96
N SER A 88 -22.79 -13.65 18.09
CA SER A 88 -23.35 -14.07 19.38
C SER A 88 -22.70 -15.38 19.87
N SER A 89 -22.84 -15.67 21.15
CA SER A 89 -22.33 -16.91 21.76
C SER A 89 -22.81 -18.16 21.03
N SER A 90 -21.92 -19.07 20.69
CA SER A 90 -22.17 -20.33 19.99
C SER A 90 -22.86 -20.19 18.63
N GLN A 91 -22.79 -19.04 18.01
CA GLN A 91 -23.43 -18.79 16.72
C GLN A 91 -22.48 -19.09 15.56
N SER A 92 -22.97 -19.83 14.56
CA SER A 92 -22.34 -19.92 13.26
C SER A 92 -23.02 -18.94 12.30
N ILE A 93 -22.27 -17.97 11.83
CA ILE A 93 -22.74 -16.93 10.91
C ILE A 93 -22.23 -17.26 9.52
N LYS A 94 -23.15 -17.30 8.56
CA LYS A 94 -22.81 -17.44 7.15
C LYS A 94 -22.85 -16.06 6.49
N LYS A 95 -21.72 -15.56 6.02
CA LYS A 95 -21.59 -14.27 5.33
C LYS A 95 -20.90 -14.46 3.98
N ASN A 96 -21.68 -14.40 2.91
CA ASN A 96 -21.13 -14.38 1.55
C ASN A 96 -20.83 -12.93 1.16
N ILE A 97 -19.72 -12.71 0.44
CA ILE A 97 -19.27 -11.37 0.04
C ILE A 97 -18.93 -11.40 -1.44
N GLU A 98 -19.55 -10.49 -2.18
CA GLU A 98 -19.27 -10.25 -3.58
C GLU A 98 -18.29 -9.11 -3.70
N MET A 99 -17.17 -9.34 -4.37
CA MET A 99 -16.14 -8.36 -4.58
C MET A 99 -16.28 -7.70 -5.95
N VAL A 100 -16.05 -6.41 -6.00
CA VAL A 100 -16.08 -5.62 -7.23
C VAL A 100 -14.66 -5.45 -7.73
N GLU A 101 -14.43 -5.73 -9.01
CA GLU A 101 -13.14 -5.48 -9.64
C GLU A 101 -12.76 -4.00 -9.54
N ASP A 102 -11.52 -3.76 -9.18
CA ASP A 102 -10.94 -2.42 -9.16
C ASP A 102 -10.06 -2.26 -10.40
N PHE A 103 -10.67 -1.85 -11.48
CA PHE A 103 -9.92 -1.43 -12.66
C PHE A 103 -9.20 -0.13 -12.28
N VAL A 104 -7.97 -0.26 -11.84
CA VAL A 104 -7.05 0.87 -11.91
C VAL A 104 -6.89 1.13 -13.40
N GLU A 105 -7.71 2.02 -13.96
CA GLU A 105 -7.34 2.67 -15.21
C GLU A 105 -5.94 3.22 -14.96
N LEU A 106 -4.95 2.52 -15.50
CA LEU A 106 -3.62 3.09 -15.67
C LEU A 106 -3.86 4.27 -16.58
N THR A 107 -4.23 5.40 -16.00
CA THR A 107 -4.18 6.68 -16.68
C THR A 107 -2.78 6.72 -17.26
N GLN A 108 -2.68 6.55 -18.56
CA GLN A 108 -1.46 6.61 -19.32
C GLN A 108 -0.74 7.84 -18.77
N ILE A 109 0.31 7.59 -17.98
CA ILE A 109 1.16 8.68 -17.52
C ILE A 109 1.77 9.19 -18.80
N ASP A 110 1.18 10.25 -19.33
CA ASP A 110 1.75 11.01 -20.44
C ASP A 110 3.06 11.56 -19.90
N VAL A 111 4.10 10.75 -20.07
CA VAL A 111 5.47 11.15 -19.72
C VAL A 111 5.84 12.15 -20.79
N THR A 112 5.38 13.38 -20.59
CA THR A 112 5.75 14.51 -21.44
C THR A 112 7.26 14.45 -21.63
N ALA A 113 7.71 14.50 -22.88
CA ALA A 113 9.11 14.37 -23.28
C ALA A 113 10.07 15.24 -22.46
N GLU A 114 9.59 16.32 -21.86
CA GLU A 114 10.28 17.17 -20.91
C GLU A 114 10.72 16.47 -19.60
N LYS A 115 9.92 15.49 -19.10
CA LYS A 115 10.27 14.75 -17.87
C LYS A 115 11.35 13.69 -18.15
N LEU A 116 11.34 13.10 -19.34
CA LEU A 116 12.40 12.20 -19.81
C LEU A 116 13.71 12.96 -20.05
N GLN A 117 13.64 14.18 -20.59
CA GLN A 117 14.81 15.03 -20.74
C GLN A 117 15.43 15.45 -19.41
N ARG A 118 14.62 15.72 -18.37
CA ARG A 118 15.13 16.01 -17.01
C ARG A 118 15.80 14.80 -16.37
N ARG A 119 15.31 13.59 -16.61
CA ARG A 119 15.85 12.37 -16.02
C ARG A 119 17.16 11.93 -16.71
N ASN A 120 17.29 12.20 -18.01
CA ASN A 120 18.52 11.94 -18.78
C ASN A 120 19.56 13.06 -18.66
N ASN A 121 19.18 14.21 -18.08
CA ASN A 121 20.06 15.36 -17.90
C ASN A 121 20.78 15.39 -16.54
N ILE A 122 20.80 14.30 -15.79
CA ILE A 122 21.73 14.13 -14.67
C ILE A 122 23.05 13.62 -15.25
N GLN A 123 23.66 14.42 -16.14
CA GLN A 123 25.06 14.34 -16.43
C GLN A 123 25.77 15.43 -15.60
N PRO A 124 26.56 15.06 -14.61
CA PRO A 124 27.19 16.03 -13.68
C PRO A 124 28.17 17.01 -14.32
N SER A 125 28.36 16.95 -15.63
CA SER A 125 29.32 17.79 -16.38
C SER A 125 28.70 18.60 -17.52
N LYS A 126 27.37 18.68 -17.65
CA LYS A 126 26.73 19.54 -18.65
C LYS A 126 26.32 20.87 -18.05
N ILE A 127 27.08 21.91 -18.34
CA ILE A 127 26.75 23.31 -18.04
C ILE A 127 25.96 23.85 -19.24
N ASN A 128 24.66 24.09 -19.10
CA ASN A 128 23.84 24.71 -20.14
C ASN A 128 24.01 26.24 -20.09
N LEU A 129 24.81 26.78 -20.98
CA LEU A 129 24.93 28.21 -21.16
C LEU A 129 23.76 28.73 -21.99
N SER A 130 22.80 29.41 -21.34
CA SER A 130 21.72 30.07 -22.05
C SER A 130 22.17 31.39 -22.66
N PRO A 131 21.60 31.84 -23.81
CA PRO A 131 21.94 33.14 -24.40
C PRO A 131 21.73 34.31 -23.46
N ARG A 132 20.87 34.14 -22.47
CA ARG A 132 20.60 35.15 -21.43
C ARG A 132 21.73 35.27 -20.41
N MET A 133 22.36 34.13 -20.06
CA MET A 133 23.55 34.11 -19.18
C MET A 133 24.78 34.73 -19.85
N MET A 134 24.95 34.52 -21.16
CA MET A 134 26.05 35.12 -21.92
C MET A 134 25.92 36.66 -21.99
N LYS A 135 24.72 37.20 -22.09
CA LYS A 135 24.47 38.65 -22.09
C LYS A 135 24.61 39.30 -20.70
N ALA A 136 24.50 38.52 -19.63
CA ALA A 136 24.63 39.01 -18.26
C ALA A 136 26.10 39.03 -17.75
N ALA A 137 27.03 38.46 -18.50
CA ALA A 137 28.42 38.49 -18.14
C ALA A 137 28.95 39.94 -18.32
N PRO A 138 29.67 40.52 -17.32
CA PRO A 138 30.21 41.85 -17.41
C PRO A 138 31.30 41.91 -18.51
N ALA A 139 30.98 42.58 -19.59
CA ALA A 139 31.92 42.82 -20.69
C ALA A 139 32.14 44.33 -20.82
N LEU A 140 33.40 44.73 -20.86
CA LEU A 140 33.78 46.16 -20.96
C LEU A 140 33.66 46.73 -22.40
N ALA A 141 33.46 45.88 -23.42
CA ALA A 141 33.28 46.33 -24.81
C ALA A 141 32.45 45.35 -25.65
N GLU A 142 32.85 44.08 -25.78
CA GLU A 142 32.10 43.03 -26.48
C GLU A 142 31.97 41.75 -25.61
N PRO A 143 30.86 41.01 -25.70
CA PRO A 143 30.71 39.79 -24.93
C PRO A 143 31.68 38.72 -25.43
N ASP A 144 32.76 38.50 -24.67
CA ASP A 144 33.79 37.50 -24.97
C ASP A 144 33.32 36.14 -24.40
N LEU A 145 32.98 35.25 -25.30
CA LEU A 145 32.54 33.89 -24.99
C LEU A 145 33.62 33.12 -24.22
N PHE A 146 34.88 33.28 -24.54
CA PHE A 146 35.98 32.58 -23.88
C PHE A 146 36.17 33.01 -22.42
N ARG A 147 36.02 34.28 -22.11
CA ARG A 147 36.05 34.78 -20.73
C ARG A 147 34.88 34.27 -19.88
N THR A 148 33.69 34.13 -20.50
CA THR A 148 32.54 33.58 -19.82
C THR A 148 32.74 32.11 -19.47
N ILE A 149 33.35 31.33 -20.36
CA ILE A 149 33.67 29.93 -20.15
C ILE A 149 34.77 29.75 -19.08
N GLN A 150 35.77 30.62 -19.03
CA GLN A 150 36.82 30.58 -18.01
C GLN A 150 36.35 30.91 -16.60
N ALA A 151 35.25 31.64 -16.47
CA ALA A 151 34.61 31.93 -15.18
C ALA A 151 33.83 30.75 -14.58
N LEU A 152 33.67 29.64 -15.30
CA LEU A 152 32.95 28.46 -14.83
C LEU A 152 33.84 27.61 -13.92
N PRO A 153 33.31 27.08 -12.82
CA PRO A 153 34.05 26.21 -11.92
C PRO A 153 34.49 24.93 -12.65
N GLY A 154 35.77 24.62 -12.56
CA GLY A 154 36.39 23.43 -13.19
C GLY A 154 37.01 23.65 -14.57
N VAL A 155 37.00 24.87 -15.10
CA VAL A 155 37.69 25.21 -16.33
C VAL A 155 39.05 25.84 -15.99
N LEU A 156 40.12 25.19 -16.42
CA LEU A 156 41.48 25.68 -16.25
C LEU A 156 42.01 26.19 -17.59
N THR A 157 42.69 27.31 -17.57
CA THR A 157 43.42 27.85 -18.74
C THR A 157 44.87 27.43 -18.70
N THR A 158 45.44 27.04 -19.84
CA THR A 158 46.82 26.57 -19.94
C THR A 158 47.84 27.70 -19.88
N SER A 159 47.47 28.94 -20.21
CA SER A 159 48.28 30.14 -20.02
C SER A 159 47.46 31.41 -20.22
N GLU A 160 47.95 32.56 -19.69
CA GLU A 160 47.34 33.88 -19.88
C GLU A 160 47.26 34.33 -21.34
N TYR A 161 48.06 33.73 -22.23
CA TYR A 161 48.13 34.08 -23.64
C TYR A 161 47.59 32.99 -24.59
N SER A 162 47.07 31.90 -24.06
CA SER A 162 46.55 30.81 -24.88
C SER A 162 45.02 30.75 -24.77
N THR A 163 44.36 30.68 -25.90
CA THR A 163 42.91 30.44 -26.00
C THR A 163 42.55 28.97 -25.89
N GLY A 164 43.53 28.11 -25.57
CA GLY A 164 43.28 26.67 -25.40
C GLY A 164 42.61 26.36 -24.06
N LEU A 165 41.54 25.60 -24.10
CA LEU A 165 40.86 25.02 -22.94
C LEU A 165 41.31 23.57 -22.79
N VAL A 166 41.58 23.11 -21.58
CA VAL A 166 41.83 21.71 -21.21
C VAL A 166 40.60 21.13 -20.55
#